data_d6900e51331de2530346aec35161924d
#
_entry.id   d6900e51331de2530346aec35161924d
#
_cell.length_a   1.000
_cell.length_b   1.000
_cell.length_c   1.000
_cell.angle_alpha   90.00
_cell.angle_beta   90.00
_cell.angle_gamma   90.00
#
_symmetry.space_group_name_H-M   'P 1'
#
loop_
_entity.id
_entity.type
_entity.pdbx_description
1 polymer ?
#
loop_
_entity_poly.entity_id
_entity_poly.type
_entity_poly.pdbx_seq_one_letter_code
_entity_poly.pdbx_strand_id
1 'polypeptide(L)'
;MKLDYVKVTESYKYISKVKYLFEHAFPEAERPPFSVLFKMDKNQLFGIENNGEFIGLLSLVEHNDLLYIFFLAIKQKYRHQGYGSQILQDVLSKYSNKRIFLLAEDPNVPNDNQEERDSRIRFYQHNGLEAKNVQIIEYEIPYIVLSNGRDVTKDDFLDVMSYLLGDYYDIYRHNVQ
;
A
#
# COMPACT_ATOMS: atom_id res chain seq x y z
N MET A 1 12.91 3.92 -17.25
CA MET A 1 13.65 3.30 -16.13
C MET A 1 13.11 1.88 -15.99
N LYS A 2 13.96 0.86 -15.91
CA LYS A 2 13.50 -0.53 -15.74
C LYS A 2 13.74 -0.96 -14.30
N LEU A 3 12.65 -1.29 -13.59
CA LEU A 3 12.69 -1.79 -12.22
C LEU A 3 12.46 -3.30 -12.19
N ASP A 4 13.11 -3.98 -11.27
CA ASP A 4 12.90 -5.40 -11.01
C ASP A 4 12.02 -5.55 -9.75
N TYR A 5 10.94 -6.32 -9.87
CA TYR A 5 9.99 -6.63 -8.81
C TYR A 5 10.26 -8.06 -8.33
N VAL A 6 11.02 -8.20 -7.26
CA VAL A 6 11.46 -9.50 -6.75
C VAL A 6 10.58 -9.92 -5.58
N LYS A 7 9.89 -11.06 -5.71
CA LYS A 7 9.06 -11.58 -4.61
C LYS A 7 9.91 -11.82 -3.38
N VAL A 8 9.48 -11.28 -2.24
CA VAL A 8 10.17 -11.44 -0.96
C VAL A 8 9.86 -12.84 -0.42
N THR A 9 10.90 -13.65 -0.30
CA THR A 9 10.90 -14.99 0.31
C THR A 9 11.91 -15.02 1.44
N GLU A 10 11.97 -16.10 2.22
CA GLU A 10 12.99 -16.27 3.27
C GLU A 10 14.43 -16.21 2.72
N SER A 11 14.63 -16.62 1.47
CA SER A 11 15.93 -16.57 0.78
C SER A 11 16.21 -15.25 0.06
N TYR A 12 15.31 -14.27 0.11
CA TYR A 12 15.54 -13.01 -0.56
C TYR A 12 16.71 -12.24 0.06
N LYS A 13 17.72 -11.96 -0.76
CA LYS A 13 19.01 -11.34 -0.30
C LYS A 13 18.84 -10.04 0.48
N TYR A 14 17.72 -9.31 0.28
CA TYR A 14 17.45 -8.04 0.94
C TYR A 14 16.30 -8.09 1.96
N ILE A 15 15.88 -9.28 2.42
CA ILE A 15 14.75 -9.43 3.35
C ILE A 15 14.91 -8.55 4.61
N SER A 16 16.12 -8.45 5.16
CA SER A 16 16.39 -7.59 6.33
C SER A 16 16.23 -6.09 6.00
N LYS A 17 16.55 -5.69 4.76
CA LYS A 17 16.33 -4.31 4.31
C LYS A 17 14.87 -4.00 4.05
N VAL A 18 14.10 -4.98 3.55
CA VAL A 18 12.64 -4.87 3.40
C VAL A 18 11.99 -4.67 4.76
N LYS A 19 12.33 -5.54 5.74
CA LYS A 19 11.85 -5.42 7.12
C LYS A 19 12.16 -4.04 7.71
N TYR A 20 13.41 -3.61 7.62
CA TYR A 20 13.84 -2.30 8.13
C TYR A 20 13.04 -1.16 7.49
N LEU A 21 12.92 -1.16 6.16
CA LEU A 21 12.17 -0.12 5.44
C LEU A 21 10.70 -0.11 5.87
N PHE A 22 10.07 -1.27 5.97
CA PHE A 22 8.67 -1.41 6.37
C PHE A 22 8.44 -0.84 7.78
N GLU A 23 9.28 -1.22 8.74
CA GLU A 23 9.15 -0.81 10.14
C GLU A 23 9.42 0.68 10.36
N HIS A 24 10.17 1.35 9.46
CA HIS A 24 10.50 2.77 9.58
C HIS A 24 9.68 3.68 8.65
N ALA A 25 9.08 3.14 7.60
CA ALA A 25 8.26 3.91 6.67
C ALA A 25 6.80 4.04 7.13
N PHE A 26 6.32 3.12 7.96
CA PHE A 26 4.93 3.08 8.42
C PHE A 26 4.89 3.09 9.96
N PRO A 27 4.05 3.96 10.56
CA PRO A 27 3.84 3.97 12.02
C PRO A 27 3.37 2.60 12.54
N GLU A 28 3.78 2.25 13.75
CA GLU A 28 3.43 0.95 14.36
C GLU A 28 1.90 0.75 14.48
N ALA A 29 1.16 1.83 14.76
CA ALA A 29 -0.30 1.81 14.85
C ALA A 29 -0.99 1.53 13.50
N GLU A 30 -0.30 1.70 12.37
CA GLU A 30 -0.85 1.60 11.01
C GLU A 30 -0.39 0.35 10.27
N ARG A 31 0.32 -0.54 10.92
CA ARG A 31 0.88 -1.74 10.27
C ARG A 31 0.85 -2.98 11.14
N PRO A 32 0.68 -4.18 10.57
CA PRO A 32 0.94 -5.40 11.30
C PRO A 32 2.45 -5.57 11.58
N PRO A 33 2.86 -6.42 12.51
CA PRO A 33 4.25 -6.86 12.63
C PRO A 33 4.74 -7.43 11.29
N PHE A 34 6.00 -7.17 10.93
CA PHE A 34 6.56 -7.66 9.66
C PHE A 34 6.45 -9.19 9.50
N SER A 35 6.63 -9.94 10.59
CA SER A 35 6.49 -11.39 10.59
C SER A 35 5.07 -11.86 10.23
N VAL A 36 4.06 -11.06 10.55
CA VAL A 36 2.66 -11.32 10.19
C VAL A 36 2.45 -10.99 8.71
N LEU A 37 2.80 -9.76 8.28
CA LEU A 37 2.70 -9.35 6.88
C LEU A 37 3.40 -10.34 5.93
N PHE A 38 4.60 -10.77 6.28
CA PHE A 38 5.42 -11.68 5.49
C PHE A 38 4.78 -13.07 5.32
N LYS A 39 4.01 -13.52 6.32
CA LYS A 39 3.34 -14.84 6.32
C LYS A 39 1.93 -14.82 5.75
N MET A 40 1.38 -13.66 5.41
CA MET A 40 0.05 -13.57 4.80
C MET A 40 0.07 -14.15 3.38
N ASP A 41 -0.51 -15.32 3.17
CA ASP A 41 -0.48 -16.05 1.87
C ASP A 41 -1.08 -15.24 0.71
N LYS A 42 -2.06 -14.38 1.00
CA LYS A 42 -2.77 -13.56 0.02
C LYS A 42 -2.07 -12.23 -0.28
N ASN A 43 -1.07 -11.88 0.51
CA ASN A 43 -0.25 -10.70 0.30
C ASN A 43 0.92 -11.00 -0.63
N GLN A 44 1.04 -10.24 -1.70
CA GLN A 44 2.18 -10.28 -2.61
C GLN A 44 3.18 -9.20 -2.22
N LEU A 45 4.20 -9.55 -1.45
CA LEU A 45 5.26 -8.64 -1.04
C LEU A 45 6.45 -8.70 -2.01
N PHE A 46 6.80 -7.55 -2.57
CA PHE A 46 7.94 -7.39 -3.49
C PHE A 46 9.00 -6.45 -2.91
N GLY A 47 10.27 -6.84 -3.05
CA GLY A 47 11.38 -5.93 -3.00
C GLY A 47 11.58 -5.30 -4.39
N ILE A 48 11.72 -3.98 -4.43
CA ILE A 48 11.97 -3.25 -5.67
C ILE A 48 13.46 -3.01 -5.82
N GLU A 49 14.01 -3.44 -6.94
CA GLU A 49 15.42 -3.27 -7.25
C GLU A 49 15.62 -2.39 -8.50
N ASN A 50 16.67 -1.60 -8.48
CA ASN A 50 17.17 -0.88 -9.64
C ASN A 50 18.65 -1.26 -9.85
N ASN A 51 18.98 -1.88 -10.99
CA ASN A 51 20.31 -2.40 -11.28
C ASN A 51 20.89 -3.30 -10.16
N GLY A 52 20.03 -4.15 -9.58
CA GLY A 52 20.40 -5.08 -8.52
C GLY A 52 20.51 -4.46 -7.12
N GLU A 53 20.25 -3.17 -6.95
CA GLU A 53 20.22 -2.48 -5.66
C GLU A 53 18.78 -2.34 -5.13
N PHE A 54 18.54 -2.70 -3.88
CA PHE A 54 17.24 -2.56 -3.22
C PHE A 54 16.90 -1.08 -2.97
N ILE A 55 15.79 -0.62 -3.57
CA ILE A 55 15.34 0.78 -3.50
C ILE A 55 14.02 0.97 -2.77
N GLY A 56 13.18 -0.07 -2.63
CA GLY A 56 11.85 0.07 -2.05
C GLY A 56 11.11 -1.25 -1.89
N LEU A 57 9.89 -1.17 -1.38
CA LEU A 57 8.98 -2.30 -1.26
C LEU A 57 7.60 -1.95 -1.82
N LEU A 58 6.90 -2.98 -2.28
CA LEU A 58 5.51 -2.93 -2.74
C LEU A 58 4.77 -4.16 -2.21
N SER A 59 3.61 -3.95 -1.61
CA SER A 59 2.73 -4.99 -1.11
C SER A 59 1.36 -4.88 -1.77
N LEU A 60 0.91 -5.94 -2.41
CA LEU A 60 -0.33 -5.99 -3.18
C LEU A 60 -1.23 -7.12 -2.68
N VAL A 61 -2.52 -6.85 -2.61
CA VAL A 61 -3.56 -7.87 -2.39
C VAL A 61 -4.50 -7.87 -3.58
N GLU A 62 -4.55 -8.98 -4.29
CA GLU A 62 -5.40 -9.18 -5.45
C GLU A 62 -6.57 -10.08 -5.07
N HIS A 63 -7.81 -9.58 -5.22
CA HIS A 63 -9.02 -10.32 -4.94
C HIS A 63 -10.12 -9.97 -5.97
N ASN A 64 -10.64 -10.95 -6.67
CA ASN A 64 -11.63 -10.78 -7.74
C ASN A 64 -11.14 -9.74 -8.78
N ASP A 65 -11.91 -8.67 -9.01
CA ASP A 65 -11.56 -7.54 -9.87
C ASP A 65 -10.85 -6.40 -9.13
N LEU A 66 -10.56 -6.57 -7.84
CA LEU A 66 -9.90 -5.59 -6.98
C LEU A 66 -8.39 -5.85 -6.87
N LEU A 67 -7.62 -4.78 -6.85
CA LEU A 67 -6.22 -4.78 -6.49
C LEU A 67 -5.98 -3.70 -5.42
N TYR A 68 -5.64 -4.12 -4.23
CA TYR A 68 -5.31 -3.22 -3.13
C TYR A 68 -3.79 -3.04 -3.03
N ILE A 69 -3.31 -1.81 -3.22
CA ILE A 69 -1.93 -1.43 -2.91
C ILE A 69 -1.86 -1.24 -1.40
N PHE A 70 -1.43 -2.28 -0.69
CA PHE A 70 -1.46 -2.32 0.76
C PHE A 70 -0.32 -1.50 1.37
N PHE A 71 0.90 -1.66 0.87
CA PHE A 71 2.05 -0.85 1.27
C PHE A 71 2.93 -0.51 0.07
N LEU A 72 3.39 0.73 0.00
CA LEU A 72 4.38 1.22 -0.96
C LEU A 72 5.36 2.15 -0.23
N ALA A 73 6.64 1.81 -0.24
CA ALA A 73 7.68 2.64 0.35
C ALA A 73 8.96 2.65 -0.48
N ILE A 74 9.56 3.83 -0.60
CA ILE A 74 10.86 4.05 -1.24
C ILE A 74 11.86 4.48 -0.17
N LYS A 75 13.06 3.91 -0.19
CA LYS A 75 14.16 4.33 0.70
C LYS A 75 14.43 5.82 0.53
N GLN A 76 14.67 6.51 1.64
CA GLN A 76 14.83 7.96 1.67
C GLN A 76 15.82 8.49 0.61
N LYS A 77 16.97 7.85 0.44
CA LYS A 77 17.98 8.27 -0.54
C LYS A 77 17.55 8.19 -2.01
N TYR A 78 16.42 7.48 -2.31
CA TYR A 78 15.87 7.35 -3.66
C TYR A 78 14.54 8.08 -3.86
N ARG A 79 14.05 8.78 -2.83
CA ARG A 79 12.85 9.62 -2.95
C ARG A 79 13.11 10.80 -3.89
N HIS A 80 12.05 11.35 -4.45
CA HIS A 80 12.07 12.51 -5.38
C HIS A 80 12.85 12.28 -6.68
N GLN A 81 13.14 11.02 -7.05
CA GLN A 81 13.83 10.61 -8.28
C GLN A 81 12.90 9.90 -9.28
N GLY A 82 11.58 9.96 -9.06
CA GLY A 82 10.58 9.36 -9.96
C GLY A 82 10.30 7.87 -9.75
N TYR A 83 11.00 7.18 -8.85
CA TYR A 83 10.81 5.74 -8.64
C TYR A 83 9.40 5.38 -8.17
N GLY A 84 8.82 6.14 -7.24
CA GLY A 84 7.45 5.91 -6.78
C GLY A 84 6.44 6.05 -7.91
N SER A 85 6.59 7.06 -8.77
CA SER A 85 5.75 7.26 -9.95
C SER A 85 5.89 6.10 -10.94
N GLN A 86 7.12 5.63 -11.19
CA GLN A 86 7.34 4.48 -12.06
C GLN A 86 6.64 3.23 -11.54
N ILE A 87 6.73 2.95 -10.23
CA ILE A 87 6.08 1.78 -9.61
C ILE A 87 4.56 1.88 -9.76
N LEU A 88 3.96 3.03 -9.50
CA LEU A 88 2.51 3.22 -9.67
C LEU A 88 2.09 3.03 -11.13
N GLN A 89 2.83 3.59 -12.10
CA GLN A 89 2.55 3.40 -13.52
C GLN A 89 2.68 1.93 -13.95
N ASP A 90 3.68 1.21 -13.46
CA ASP A 90 3.86 -0.22 -13.74
C ASP A 90 2.68 -1.03 -13.18
N VAL A 91 2.22 -0.73 -11.96
CA VAL A 91 1.04 -1.38 -11.36
C VAL A 91 -0.23 -1.07 -12.14
N LEU A 92 -0.49 0.22 -12.43
CA LEU A 92 -1.68 0.66 -13.17
C LEU A 92 -1.73 0.05 -14.57
N SER A 93 -0.60 -0.06 -15.24
CA SER A 93 -0.49 -0.67 -16.57
C SER A 93 -0.69 -2.18 -16.53
N LYS A 94 0.00 -2.87 -15.62
CA LYS A 94 -0.06 -4.34 -15.49
C LYS A 94 -1.44 -4.85 -15.12
N TYR A 95 -2.15 -4.12 -14.26
CA TYR A 95 -3.46 -4.48 -13.73
C TYR A 95 -4.58 -3.57 -14.26
N SER A 96 -4.45 -3.09 -15.49
CA SER A 96 -5.37 -2.11 -16.10
C SER A 96 -6.83 -2.58 -16.20
N ASN A 97 -7.09 -3.88 -16.13
CA ASN A 97 -8.43 -4.45 -16.09
C ASN A 97 -9.07 -4.47 -14.71
N LYS A 98 -8.32 -4.13 -13.64
CA LYS A 98 -8.79 -4.18 -12.26
C LYS A 98 -9.18 -2.81 -11.72
N ARG A 99 -10.02 -2.80 -10.68
CA ARG A 99 -10.24 -1.66 -9.81
C ARG A 99 -9.09 -1.59 -8.82
N ILE A 100 -8.16 -0.65 -9.05
CA ILE A 100 -6.95 -0.48 -8.25
C ILE A 100 -7.18 0.62 -7.23
N PHE A 101 -6.87 0.36 -5.97
CA PHE A 101 -7.04 1.34 -4.91
C PHE A 101 -6.00 1.23 -3.80
N LEU A 102 -5.90 2.27 -3.01
CA LEU A 102 -5.15 2.32 -1.77
C LEU A 102 -5.87 3.19 -0.73
N LEU A 103 -5.47 3.06 0.51
CA LEU A 103 -5.86 3.97 1.58
C LEU A 103 -4.74 4.97 1.86
N ALA A 104 -5.12 6.22 2.09
CA ALA A 104 -4.22 7.24 2.63
C ALA A 104 -4.92 7.96 3.78
N GLU A 105 -4.17 8.38 4.78
CA GLU A 105 -4.70 9.15 5.90
C GLU A 105 -5.50 10.36 5.40
N ASP A 106 -6.68 10.60 6.01
CA ASP A 106 -7.57 11.69 5.60
C ASP A 106 -6.89 13.06 5.82
N PRO A 107 -6.62 13.83 4.76
CA PRO A 107 -5.97 15.12 4.88
C PRO A 107 -6.84 16.19 5.55
N ASN A 108 -8.17 15.96 5.68
CA ASN A 108 -9.09 16.90 6.32
C ASN A 108 -9.11 16.76 7.85
N VAL A 109 -8.47 15.73 8.40
CA VAL A 109 -8.34 15.55 9.84
C VAL A 109 -7.03 16.18 10.31
N PRO A 110 -7.07 17.25 11.13
CA PRO A 110 -5.88 17.95 11.58
C PRO A 110 -4.89 17.01 12.28
N ASN A 111 -3.61 17.12 11.93
CA ASN A 111 -2.53 16.35 12.52
C ASN A 111 -1.20 17.08 12.39
N ASP A 112 -0.21 16.71 13.20
CA ASP A 112 1.12 17.32 13.21
C ASP A 112 1.90 17.07 11.91
N ASN A 113 1.53 16.02 11.12
CA ASN A 113 2.16 15.68 9.84
C ASN A 113 1.33 16.09 8.60
N GLN A 114 0.51 17.14 8.71
CA GLN A 114 -0.42 17.59 7.66
C GLN A 114 0.28 17.78 6.30
N GLU A 115 1.43 18.41 6.29
CA GLU A 115 2.17 18.70 5.06
C GLU A 115 2.61 17.42 4.31
N GLU A 116 2.98 16.37 5.06
CA GLU A 116 3.34 15.07 4.50
C GLU A 116 2.11 14.34 3.94
N ARG A 117 0.96 14.41 4.63
CA ARG A 117 -0.32 13.86 4.16
C ARG A 117 -0.74 14.50 2.86
N ASP A 118 -0.77 15.82 2.79
CA ASP A 118 -1.13 16.58 1.58
C ASP A 118 -0.19 16.27 0.42
N SER A 119 1.11 16.16 0.70
CA SER A 119 2.11 15.79 -0.31
C SER A 119 1.89 14.38 -0.85
N ARG A 120 1.51 13.43 0.03
CA ARG A 120 1.20 12.04 -0.34
C ARG A 120 -0.05 11.97 -1.21
N ILE A 121 -1.12 12.69 -0.87
CA ILE A 121 -2.34 12.74 -1.69
C ILE A 121 -2.03 13.34 -3.07
N ARG A 122 -1.32 14.47 -3.14
CA ARG A 122 -0.92 15.07 -4.43
C ARG A 122 -0.07 14.12 -5.27
N PHE A 123 0.84 13.35 -4.64
CA PHE A 123 1.64 12.34 -5.33
C PHE A 123 0.76 11.27 -5.98
N TYR A 124 -0.21 10.71 -5.26
CA TYR A 124 -1.13 9.71 -5.81
C TYR A 124 -2.00 10.27 -6.92
N GLN A 125 -2.56 11.47 -6.74
CA GLN A 125 -3.38 12.14 -7.75
C GLN A 125 -2.58 12.43 -9.03
N HIS A 126 -1.34 12.91 -8.90
CA HIS A 126 -0.45 13.14 -10.04
C HIS A 126 -0.15 11.84 -10.83
N ASN A 127 -0.21 10.71 -10.16
CA ASN A 127 0.02 9.40 -10.77
C ASN A 127 -1.26 8.67 -11.22
N GLY A 128 -2.39 9.37 -11.29
CA GLY A 128 -3.63 8.84 -11.87
C GLY A 128 -4.55 8.11 -10.89
N LEU A 129 -4.36 8.30 -9.59
CA LEU A 129 -5.30 7.84 -8.56
C LEU A 129 -6.16 9.02 -8.09
N GLU A 130 -7.46 8.84 -8.08
CA GLU A 130 -8.44 9.87 -7.68
C GLU A 130 -8.93 9.60 -6.26
N ALA A 131 -9.01 10.65 -5.43
CA ALA A 131 -9.65 10.55 -4.14
C ALA A 131 -11.16 10.31 -4.32
N LYS A 132 -11.69 9.31 -3.62
CA LYS A 132 -13.10 8.96 -3.63
C LYS A 132 -13.78 9.51 -2.36
N ASN A 133 -15.08 9.74 -2.45
CA ASN A 133 -15.87 10.13 -1.29
C ASN A 133 -16.22 8.90 -0.44
N VAL A 134 -15.18 8.16 -0.04
CA VAL A 134 -15.26 6.96 0.79
C VAL A 134 -14.24 7.09 1.90
N GLN A 135 -14.72 7.18 3.13
CA GLN A 135 -13.90 7.19 4.34
C GLN A 135 -13.90 5.82 5.01
N ILE A 136 -12.74 5.37 5.41
CA ILE A 136 -12.53 4.17 6.22
C ILE A 136 -11.86 4.61 7.52
N ILE A 137 -12.40 4.19 8.65
CA ILE A 137 -11.74 4.39 9.95
C ILE A 137 -11.20 3.04 10.39
N GLU A 138 -9.87 2.92 10.48
CA GLU A 138 -9.17 1.72 10.97
C GLU A 138 -8.45 2.06 12.26
N TYR A 139 -8.72 1.32 13.34
CA TYR A 139 -8.10 1.57 14.65
C TYR A 139 -8.12 3.05 15.05
N GLU A 140 -9.28 3.71 14.87
CA GLU A 140 -9.52 5.13 15.15
C GLU A 140 -8.79 6.11 14.20
N ILE A 141 -8.02 5.63 13.24
CA ILE A 141 -7.34 6.46 12.24
C ILE A 141 -8.24 6.58 11.00
N PRO A 142 -8.59 7.80 10.58
CA PRO A 142 -9.40 8.03 9.39
C PRO A 142 -8.53 8.01 8.12
N TYR A 143 -8.99 7.24 7.13
CA TYR A 143 -8.40 7.14 5.80
C TYR A 143 -9.41 7.49 4.73
N ILE A 144 -8.92 7.95 3.59
CA ILE A 144 -9.69 8.07 2.35
C ILE A 144 -9.23 7.03 1.34
N VAL A 145 -10.15 6.60 0.49
CA VAL A 145 -9.86 5.73 -0.64
C VAL A 145 -9.38 6.57 -1.82
N LEU A 146 -8.26 6.18 -2.42
CA LEU A 146 -7.84 6.65 -3.74
C LEU A 146 -7.88 5.48 -4.73
N SER A 147 -8.43 5.68 -5.93
CA SER A 147 -8.56 4.64 -6.94
C SER A 147 -8.24 5.13 -8.35
N ASN A 148 -8.05 4.20 -9.28
CA ASN A 148 -7.73 4.44 -10.70
C ASN A 148 -8.92 4.92 -11.56
N GLY A 149 -9.73 5.83 -11.03
CA GLY A 149 -10.92 6.37 -11.69
C GLY A 149 -12.17 5.50 -11.56
N ARG A 150 -12.03 4.24 -11.16
CA ARG A 150 -13.15 3.31 -10.95
C ARG A 150 -13.68 3.40 -9.53
N ASP A 151 -14.96 3.16 -9.35
CA ASP A 151 -15.59 3.22 -8.03
C ASP A 151 -15.11 2.05 -7.15
N VAL A 152 -14.73 2.38 -5.94
CA VAL A 152 -14.39 1.44 -4.87
C VAL A 152 -15.15 1.86 -3.62
N THR A 153 -15.90 0.94 -3.07
CA THR A 153 -16.75 1.18 -1.89
C THR A 153 -16.06 0.68 -0.62
N LYS A 154 -16.64 1.03 0.52
CA LYS A 154 -16.21 0.46 1.81
C LYS A 154 -16.41 -1.06 1.85
N ASP A 155 -17.49 -1.57 1.25
CA ASP A 155 -17.74 -3.02 1.19
C ASP A 155 -16.69 -3.73 0.33
N ASP A 156 -16.24 -3.12 -0.78
CA ASP A 156 -15.11 -3.64 -1.57
C ASP A 156 -13.83 -3.75 -0.73
N PHE A 157 -13.54 -2.72 0.06
CA PHE A 157 -12.39 -2.75 0.98
C PHE A 157 -12.52 -3.87 2.02
N LEU A 158 -13.69 -4.00 2.65
CA LEU A 158 -13.95 -5.04 3.65
C LEU A 158 -13.88 -6.45 3.06
N ASP A 159 -14.32 -6.63 1.80
CA ASP A 159 -14.22 -7.90 1.08
C ASP A 159 -12.74 -8.29 0.85
N VAL A 160 -11.91 -7.35 0.41
CA VAL A 160 -10.46 -7.57 0.28
C VAL A 160 -9.81 -7.90 1.62
N MET A 161 -10.19 -7.20 2.71
CA MET A 161 -9.63 -7.47 4.04
C MET A 161 -10.09 -8.82 4.59
N SER A 162 -11.35 -9.21 4.35
CA SER A 162 -11.86 -10.54 4.69
C SER A 162 -11.07 -11.65 3.98
N TYR A 163 -10.81 -11.47 2.69
CA TYR A 163 -9.99 -12.39 1.91
C TYR A 163 -8.55 -12.47 2.43
N LEU A 164 -7.94 -11.32 2.75
CA LEU A 164 -6.56 -11.23 3.22
C LEU A 164 -6.38 -11.89 4.59
N LEU A 165 -7.30 -11.62 5.52
CA LEU A 165 -7.17 -11.96 6.93
C LEU A 165 -7.75 -13.34 7.29
N GLY A 166 -8.68 -13.87 6.46
CA GLY A 166 -9.33 -15.15 6.73
C GLY A 166 -9.95 -15.20 8.14
N ASP A 167 -9.58 -16.19 8.93
CA ASP A 167 -10.14 -16.41 10.29
C ASP A 167 -9.88 -15.24 11.26
N TYR A 168 -8.92 -14.36 10.98
CA TYR A 168 -8.65 -13.18 11.79
C TYR A 168 -9.53 -11.98 11.45
N TYR A 169 -10.35 -12.06 10.40
CA TYR A 169 -11.17 -10.95 9.93
C TYR A 169 -12.20 -10.48 10.97
N ASP A 170 -12.84 -11.38 11.69
CA ASP A 170 -13.84 -11.01 12.69
C ASP A 170 -13.27 -10.13 13.80
N ILE A 171 -12.03 -10.40 14.24
CA ILE A 171 -11.33 -9.58 15.24
C ILE A 171 -10.99 -8.22 14.65
N TYR A 172 -10.48 -8.20 13.42
CA TYR A 172 -10.12 -6.98 12.71
C TYR A 172 -11.36 -6.09 12.48
N ARG A 173 -12.47 -6.68 12.04
CA ARG A 173 -13.71 -5.96 11.64
C ARG A 173 -14.28 -5.09 12.77
N HIS A 174 -14.07 -5.45 14.03
CA HIS A 174 -14.49 -4.64 15.18
C HIS A 174 -13.75 -3.30 15.29
N ASN A 175 -12.60 -3.17 14.65
CA ASN A 175 -11.77 -1.97 14.67
C ASN A 175 -11.93 -1.12 13.39
N VAL A 176 -12.89 -1.43 12.52
CA VAL A 176 -13.13 -0.73 11.25
C VAL A 176 -14.53 -0.14 11.22
N GLN A 177 -14.61 1.18 10.95
CA GLN A 177 -15.85 1.96 10.84
C GLN A 177 -15.97 2.62 9.45
#